data_c9e60446daee24f7e4d7d7d7dcd4b778
#
_entry.id   c9e60446daee24f7e4d7d7d7dcd4b778
#
_cell.length_a   1.000
_cell.length_b   1.000
_cell.length_c   1.000
_cell.angle_alpha   90.00
_cell.angle_beta   90.00
_cell.angle_gamma   90.00
#
_symmetry.space_group_name_H-M   'P 1'
#
loop_
_entity.id
_entity.type
_entity.pdbx_description
1 polymer ?
#
loop_
_entity_poly.entity_id
_entity_poly.type
_entity_poly.pdbx_seq_one_letter_code
_entity_poly.pdbx_strand_id
1 'polypeptide(L)'
;MMEAGLSLMQMAKTSAKLSLLAKAGLPYISVLTDPTTGGVTASFAMLGDINIAEPNALIGFAGPRVVKETIGKDLPEGFQRSEFLLEHGFLDAIVERKELKAKVAFSLRAMGDFAKAE
;
A
#
# COMPACT_ATOMS: atom_id res chain seq x y z
N MET A 1 14.49 -15.28 -1.39
CA MET A 1 15.08 -14.68 -2.61
C MET A 1 15.42 -15.67 -3.73
N MET A 2 15.30 -16.97 -3.52
CA MET A 2 15.63 -18.01 -4.53
C MET A 2 14.74 -17.94 -5.77
N GLU A 3 13.53 -17.39 -5.65
CA GLU A 3 12.56 -17.24 -6.76
C GLU A 3 12.31 -15.77 -7.12
N ALA A 4 13.31 -14.90 -6.91
CA ALA A 4 13.16 -13.47 -7.09
C ALA A 4 12.65 -13.05 -8.47
N GLY A 5 13.14 -13.69 -9.53
CA GLY A 5 12.68 -13.43 -10.91
C GLY A 5 11.22 -13.80 -11.14
N LEU A 6 10.76 -14.93 -10.58
CA LEU A 6 9.36 -15.35 -10.66
C LEU A 6 8.45 -14.43 -9.85
N SER A 7 8.88 -14.03 -8.67
CA SER A 7 8.15 -13.06 -7.83
C SER A 7 8.01 -11.71 -8.53
N LEU A 8 9.06 -11.23 -9.17
CA LEU A 8 9.05 -9.99 -9.95
C LEU A 8 8.05 -10.08 -11.12
N MET A 9 7.99 -11.22 -11.82
CA MET A 9 7.02 -11.43 -12.90
C MET A 9 5.58 -11.47 -12.38
N GLN A 10 5.33 -12.01 -11.18
CA GLN A 10 4.00 -11.96 -10.55
C GLN A 10 3.58 -10.54 -10.20
N MET A 11 4.50 -9.70 -9.70
CA MET A 11 4.24 -8.28 -9.46
C MET A 11 3.92 -7.54 -10.77
N ALA A 12 4.62 -7.85 -11.85
CA ALA A 12 4.35 -7.28 -13.18
C ALA A 12 2.94 -7.66 -13.68
N LYS A 13 2.50 -8.90 -13.48
CA LYS A 13 1.14 -9.35 -13.83
C LYS A 13 0.08 -8.59 -13.03
N THR A 14 0.29 -8.40 -11.74
CA THR A 14 -0.62 -7.62 -10.88
C THR A 14 -0.71 -6.17 -11.35
N SER A 15 0.42 -5.53 -11.62
CA SER A 15 0.46 -4.15 -12.12
C SER A 15 -0.22 -4.00 -13.48
N ALA A 16 -0.07 -4.98 -14.37
CA ALA A 16 -0.75 -5.00 -15.67
C ALA A 16 -2.28 -5.08 -15.50
N LYS A 17 -2.78 -5.88 -14.55
CA LYS A 17 -4.21 -5.94 -14.24
C LYS A 17 -4.73 -4.63 -13.64
N LEU A 18 -3.96 -3.95 -12.82
CA LEU A 18 -4.32 -2.63 -12.30
C LEU A 18 -4.41 -1.59 -13.43
N SER A 19 -3.58 -1.68 -14.45
CA SER A 19 -3.67 -0.83 -15.65
C SER A 19 -5.01 -1.04 -16.38
N LEU A 20 -5.49 -2.28 -16.50
CA LEU A 20 -6.79 -2.58 -17.07
C LEU A 20 -7.94 -2.01 -16.21
N LEU A 21 -7.82 -2.12 -14.89
CA LEU A 21 -8.76 -1.55 -13.94
C LEU A 21 -8.88 -0.03 -14.11
N ALA A 22 -7.74 0.66 -14.22
CA ALA A 22 -7.68 2.09 -14.45
C ALA A 22 -8.32 2.49 -15.79
N LYS A 23 -8.08 1.74 -16.87
CA LYS A 23 -8.70 1.96 -18.16
C LYS A 23 -10.23 1.79 -18.14
N ALA A 24 -10.72 0.91 -17.29
CA ALA A 24 -12.16 0.71 -17.08
C ALA A 24 -12.79 1.81 -16.20
N GLY A 25 -12.00 2.74 -15.65
CA GLY A 25 -12.48 3.80 -14.76
C GLY A 25 -12.91 3.31 -13.38
N LEU A 26 -12.42 2.13 -12.96
CA LEU A 26 -12.77 1.55 -11.66
C LEU A 26 -11.73 1.91 -10.60
N PRO A 27 -12.13 2.14 -9.34
CA PRO A 27 -11.20 2.50 -8.28
C PRO A 27 -10.34 1.33 -7.82
N TYR A 28 -9.15 1.66 -7.34
CA TYR A 28 -8.27 0.75 -6.65
C TYR A 28 -8.00 1.26 -5.23
N ILE A 29 -8.43 0.52 -4.23
CA ILE A 29 -8.12 0.78 -2.83
C ILE A 29 -7.03 -0.19 -2.39
N SER A 30 -5.89 0.34 -1.97
CA SER A 30 -4.79 -0.45 -1.43
C SER A 30 -4.86 -0.47 0.10
N VAL A 31 -4.88 -1.67 0.67
CA VAL A 31 -4.85 -1.87 2.12
C VAL A 31 -3.49 -2.44 2.51
N LEU A 32 -2.71 -1.63 3.21
CA LEU A 32 -1.33 -1.93 3.59
C LEU A 32 -1.31 -2.50 5.01
N THR A 33 -0.92 -3.76 5.11
CA THR A 33 -0.83 -4.48 6.39
C THR A 33 0.61 -4.59 6.87
N ASP A 34 0.82 -5.07 8.09
CA ASP A 34 2.14 -5.25 8.68
C ASP A 34 2.72 -6.66 8.38
N PRO A 35 3.92 -6.76 7.77
CA PRO A 35 4.67 -5.72 7.07
C PRO A 35 4.33 -5.64 5.58
N THR A 36 4.46 -4.46 5.00
CA THR A 36 4.45 -4.26 3.54
C THR A 36 5.79 -3.69 3.12
N THR A 37 6.66 -4.51 2.53
CA THR A 37 8.05 -4.14 2.25
C THR A 37 8.52 -4.63 0.88
N GLY A 38 9.71 -4.19 0.48
CA GLY A 38 10.39 -4.65 -0.72
C GLY A 38 9.69 -4.25 -2.01
N GLY A 39 9.75 -5.15 -2.99
CA GLY A 39 9.19 -4.94 -4.31
C GLY A 39 7.68 -4.74 -4.34
N VAL A 40 6.95 -5.25 -3.35
CA VAL A 40 5.49 -5.04 -3.22
C VAL A 40 5.20 -3.57 -3.00
N THR A 41 5.88 -2.93 -2.05
CA THR A 41 5.75 -1.49 -1.78
C THR A 41 6.15 -0.66 -3.00
N ALA A 42 7.26 -1.02 -3.63
CA ALA A 42 7.78 -0.30 -4.79
C ALA A 42 6.98 -0.52 -6.09
N SER A 43 6.01 -1.43 -6.09
CA SER A 43 5.20 -1.74 -7.25
C SER A 43 3.72 -1.41 -7.03
N PHE A 44 2.88 -2.40 -6.85
CA PHE A 44 1.43 -2.21 -6.85
C PHE A 44 0.84 -1.72 -5.51
N ALA A 45 1.55 -1.91 -4.38
CA ALA A 45 0.98 -1.59 -3.07
C ALA A 45 0.73 -0.09 -2.87
N MET A 46 1.57 0.77 -3.46
CA MET A 46 1.45 2.22 -3.36
C MET A 46 0.73 2.88 -4.55
N LEU A 47 0.13 2.09 -5.44
CA LEU A 47 -0.56 2.59 -6.64
C LEU A 47 -2.07 2.78 -6.42
N GLY A 48 -2.57 2.62 -5.21
CA GLY A 48 -3.99 2.81 -4.93
C GLY A 48 -4.46 4.24 -5.19
N ASP A 49 -5.70 4.38 -5.66
CA ASP A 49 -6.38 5.68 -5.67
C ASP A 49 -6.61 6.16 -4.23
N ILE A 50 -6.83 5.22 -3.32
CA ILE A 50 -6.81 5.42 -1.86
C ILE A 50 -5.89 4.38 -1.25
N ASN A 51 -4.93 4.84 -0.44
CA ASN A 51 -4.00 3.99 0.31
C ASN A 51 -4.36 4.04 1.80
N ILE A 52 -4.82 2.92 2.33
CA ILE A 52 -5.20 2.76 3.74
C ILE A 52 -4.19 1.83 4.41
N ALA A 53 -3.76 2.13 5.62
CA ALA A 53 -2.89 1.26 6.39
C ALA A 53 -3.50 0.86 7.73
N GLU A 54 -3.05 -0.27 8.27
CA GLU A 54 -3.32 -0.63 9.66
C GLU A 54 -2.42 0.18 10.60
N PRO A 55 -2.86 0.43 11.86
CA PRO A 55 -2.03 1.12 12.83
C PRO A 55 -0.68 0.43 13.05
N ASN A 56 0.38 1.20 13.20
CA ASN A 56 1.74 0.75 13.49
C ASN A 56 2.31 -0.27 12.47
N ALA A 57 1.78 -0.33 11.26
CA ALA A 57 2.29 -1.21 10.22
C ALA A 57 3.64 -0.74 9.69
N LEU A 58 4.56 -1.66 9.50
CA LEU A 58 5.85 -1.41 8.85
C LEU A 58 5.65 -1.39 7.34
N ILE A 59 5.88 -0.22 6.74
CA ILE A 59 5.70 -0.01 5.30
C ILE A 59 6.95 0.68 4.75
N GLY A 60 7.63 0.05 3.80
CA GLY A 60 8.84 0.61 3.22
C GLY A 60 9.46 -0.30 2.16
N PHE A 61 10.40 0.22 1.38
CA PHE A 61 11.13 -0.59 0.41
C PHE A 61 12.19 -1.45 1.11
N ALA A 62 13.17 -0.81 1.74
CA ALA A 62 14.17 -1.48 2.56
C ALA A 62 13.75 -1.46 4.03
N GLY A 63 14.02 -2.56 4.74
CA GLY A 63 13.73 -2.60 6.18
C GLY A 63 14.56 -1.57 6.96
N PRO A 64 14.10 -1.14 8.15
CA PRO A 64 14.78 -0.11 8.95
C PRO A 64 16.24 -0.44 9.24
N ARG A 65 16.58 -1.71 9.46
CA ARG A 65 17.95 -2.17 9.68
C ARG A 65 18.85 -1.85 8.49
N VAL A 66 18.41 -2.17 7.28
CA VAL A 66 19.17 -1.92 6.04
C VAL A 66 19.37 -0.43 5.83
N VAL A 67 18.33 0.37 6.06
CA VAL A 67 18.41 1.83 5.94
C VAL A 67 19.42 2.39 6.96
N LYS A 68 19.34 1.97 8.22
CA LYS A 68 20.26 2.38 9.28
C LYS A 68 21.72 2.04 8.94
N GLU A 69 21.97 0.81 8.49
CA GLU A 69 23.32 0.36 8.09
C GLU A 69 23.86 1.17 6.88
N THR A 70 22.97 1.53 5.95
CA THR A 70 23.36 2.26 4.74
C THR A 70 23.71 3.72 5.04
N ILE A 71 22.90 4.40 5.86
CA ILE A 71 23.13 5.83 6.16
C ILE A 71 24.05 6.07 7.34
N GLY A 72 24.37 5.02 8.15
CA GLY A 72 25.27 5.10 9.30
C GLY A 72 24.76 5.95 10.45
N LYS A 73 23.44 6.20 10.54
CA LYS A 73 22.79 7.01 11.57
C LYS A 73 21.59 6.29 12.16
N ASP A 74 21.27 6.64 13.39
CA ASP A 74 20.01 6.19 14.01
C ASP A 74 18.82 6.80 13.31
N LEU A 75 17.78 5.96 13.12
CA LEU A 75 16.55 6.37 12.49
C LEU A 75 15.63 7.07 13.51
N PRO A 76 14.81 8.03 13.06
CA PRO A 76 13.79 8.63 13.91
C PRO A 76 12.86 7.56 14.51
N GLU A 77 12.33 7.83 15.70
CA GLU A 77 11.30 6.99 16.29
C GLU A 77 10.10 6.89 15.36
N GLY A 78 9.54 5.67 15.21
CA GLY A 78 8.42 5.43 14.32
C GLY A 78 8.73 5.44 12.83
N PHE A 79 10.01 5.48 12.45
CA PHE A 79 10.43 5.47 11.03
C PHE A 79 9.83 4.29 10.26
N GLN A 80 9.28 4.55 9.08
CA GLN A 80 8.56 3.60 8.22
C GLN A 80 7.30 2.98 8.87
N ARG A 81 6.81 3.50 9.97
CA ARG A 81 5.50 3.12 10.50
C ARG A 81 4.39 3.88 9.77
N SER A 82 3.19 3.33 9.80
CA SER A 82 2.04 3.91 9.10
C SER A 82 1.76 5.36 9.52
N GLU A 83 1.91 5.68 10.79
CA GLU A 83 1.75 7.04 11.34
C GLU A 83 2.75 8.03 10.72
N PHE A 84 4.01 7.62 10.62
CA PHE A 84 5.06 8.42 9.98
C PHE A 84 4.75 8.68 8.50
N LEU A 85 4.28 7.66 7.78
CA LEU A 85 3.91 7.76 6.37
C LEU A 85 2.68 8.63 6.16
N LEU A 86 1.71 8.59 7.06
CA LEU A 86 0.53 9.45 7.02
C LEU A 86 0.92 10.92 7.16
N GLU A 87 1.79 11.26 8.13
CA GLU A 87 2.29 12.63 8.32
C GLU A 87 3.06 13.15 7.11
N HIS A 88 3.74 12.29 6.36
CA HIS A 88 4.50 12.64 5.17
C HIS A 88 3.68 12.55 3.86
N GLY A 89 2.38 12.31 3.94
CA GLY A 89 1.48 12.33 2.79
C GLY A 89 1.50 11.08 1.90
N PHE A 90 2.08 9.97 2.35
CA PHE A 90 2.10 8.70 1.60
C PHE A 90 0.84 7.84 1.79
N LEU A 91 0.05 8.12 2.80
CA LEU A 91 -1.19 7.40 3.10
C LEU A 91 -2.36 8.38 3.19
N ASP A 92 -3.56 7.89 2.90
CA ASP A 92 -4.79 8.65 3.02
C ASP A 92 -5.45 8.47 4.37
N ALA A 93 -5.33 7.28 4.98
CA ALA A 93 -5.90 6.98 6.28
C ALA A 93 -5.21 5.82 6.99
N ILE A 94 -5.30 5.82 8.31
CA ILE A 94 -4.96 4.67 9.16
C ILE A 94 -6.25 4.16 9.77
N VAL A 95 -6.56 2.86 9.60
CA VAL A 95 -7.81 2.24 10.00
C VAL A 95 -7.53 0.90 10.67
N GLU A 96 -8.10 0.68 11.84
CA GLU A 96 -8.01 -0.62 12.51
C GLU A 96 -8.72 -1.71 11.71
N ARG A 97 -8.20 -2.93 11.75
CA ARG A 97 -8.71 -4.07 10.99
C ARG A 97 -10.20 -4.31 11.16
N LYS A 98 -10.72 -4.15 12.36
CA LYS A 98 -12.15 -4.29 12.67
C LYS A 98 -13.05 -3.31 11.92
N GLU A 99 -12.51 -2.14 11.53
CA GLU A 99 -13.22 -1.06 10.86
C GLU A 99 -12.95 -1.01 9.35
N LEU A 100 -11.99 -1.81 8.84
CA LEU A 100 -11.58 -1.80 7.44
C LEU A 100 -12.75 -2.04 6.48
N LYS A 101 -13.62 -3.00 6.75
CA LYS A 101 -14.76 -3.30 5.89
C LYS A 101 -15.68 -2.09 5.73
N ALA A 102 -16.00 -1.42 6.82
CA ALA A 102 -16.85 -0.23 6.80
C ALA A 102 -16.17 0.93 6.07
N LYS A 103 -14.88 1.13 6.30
CA LYS A 103 -14.10 2.21 5.66
C LYS A 103 -13.95 1.99 4.17
N VAL A 104 -13.67 0.77 3.73
CA VAL A 104 -13.57 0.41 2.30
C VAL A 104 -14.92 0.60 1.62
N ALA A 105 -16.01 0.14 2.23
CA ALA A 105 -17.35 0.33 1.69
C ALA A 105 -17.73 1.81 1.58
N PHE A 106 -17.41 2.61 2.58
CA PHE A 106 -17.61 4.05 2.55
C PHE A 106 -16.82 4.72 1.42
N SER A 107 -15.54 4.37 1.28
CA SER A 107 -14.66 4.92 0.24
C SER A 107 -15.16 4.59 -1.16
N LEU A 108 -15.61 3.37 -1.39
CA LEU A 108 -16.17 2.96 -2.67
C LEU A 108 -17.45 3.72 -3.01
N ARG A 109 -18.34 3.94 -2.04
CA ARG A 109 -19.56 4.75 -2.24
C ARG A 109 -19.22 6.21 -2.55
N ALA A 110 -18.22 6.77 -1.87
CA ALA A 110 -17.76 8.14 -2.10
C ALA A 110 -17.14 8.33 -3.48
N MET A 111 -16.49 7.31 -4.04
CA MET A 111 -15.87 7.33 -5.37
C MET A 111 -16.86 7.10 -6.51
N GLY A 112 -18.09 6.70 -6.22
CA GLY A 112 -19.14 6.51 -7.17
C GLY A 112 -19.93 5.21 -6.95
N ASP A 113 -21.15 5.18 -7.46
CA ASP A 113 -22.01 4.00 -7.39
C ASP A 113 -21.76 3.11 -8.61
N PHE A 114 -20.87 2.14 -8.46
CA PHE A 114 -20.49 1.22 -9.53
C PHE A 114 -21.53 0.12 -9.77
N ALA A 115 -22.57 0.02 -8.92
CA ALA A 115 -23.62 -0.97 -9.04
C ALA A 115 -24.67 -0.61 -10.11
N LYS A 116 -24.58 0.57 -10.72
CA LYS A 116 -25.54 1.05 -11.74
C LYS A 116 -25.00 1.01 -13.17
N ALA A 117 -23.85 0.37 -13.40
CA ALA A 117 -23.32 0.13 -14.73
C ALA A 117 -23.80 -1.23 -15.27
N GLU A 118 -25.13 -1.39 -15.44
CA GLU A 118 -25.75 -2.38 -16.30
C GLU A 118 -26.39 -1.67 -17.50
#